data_c3efdc2a409d9ed189a4107f00161fbc
#
_entry.id   c3efdc2a409d9ed189a4107f00161fbc
#
_cell.length_a   1.000
_cell.length_b   1.000
_cell.length_c   1.000
_cell.angle_alpha   90.00
_cell.angle_beta   90.00
_cell.angle_gamma   90.00
#
_symmetry.space_group_name_H-M   'P 1'
#
loop_
_entity.id
_entity.type
_entity.pdbx_description
1 polymer ?
#
loop_
_entity_poly.entity_id
_entity_poly.type
_entity_poly.pdbx_seq_one_letter_code
_entity_poly.pdbx_strand_id
1 'polypeptide(L)'
;MMDYQIIRSSRKTIGLEVRAEGLLVRAPMWATDAQIQAALLQHQRWIQTHQAAAAEKQKTLAQLPPLSGQELRALADRALAVIPERAAYYAEKLGVSYGRITIRNQHSRWGSCSGKGNLNFNCLLMRAPPEVLDSVVVHELCHLRQMNHSERFYAEVLRVFPDYWRCHRWLKENGGALMQRMTG
;
A
#
# COMPACT_ATOMS: atom_id res chain seq x y z
N MET A 1 -13.95 -27.21 3.53
CA MET A 1 -12.54 -27.03 3.94
C MET A 1 -12.20 -25.58 3.60
N MET A 2 -11.69 -24.78 4.54
CA MET A 2 -11.29 -23.39 4.20
C MET A 2 -10.08 -23.44 3.27
N ASP A 3 -10.16 -22.76 2.13
CA ASP A 3 -9.04 -22.66 1.20
C ASP A 3 -8.07 -21.58 1.72
N TYR A 4 -6.82 -21.95 1.94
CA TYR A 4 -5.81 -21.02 2.45
C TYR A 4 -4.42 -21.34 1.91
N GLN A 5 -3.60 -20.31 1.75
CA GLN A 5 -2.18 -20.44 1.38
C GLN A 5 -1.29 -20.34 2.61
N ILE A 6 -0.19 -21.12 2.65
CA ILE A 6 0.79 -21.04 3.73
C ILE A 6 2.10 -20.47 3.19
N ILE A 7 2.62 -19.43 3.85
CA ILE A 7 3.99 -18.95 3.65
C ILE A 7 4.77 -19.16 4.93
N ARG A 8 5.84 -19.95 4.85
CA ARG A 8 6.76 -20.21 5.97
C ARG A 8 7.96 -19.27 5.90
N SER A 9 8.38 -18.76 7.05
CA SER A 9 9.53 -17.83 7.16
C SER A 9 10.16 -17.91 8.55
N SER A 10 11.24 -17.15 8.80
CA SER A 10 11.95 -17.06 10.08
C SER A 10 11.18 -16.33 11.20
N ARG A 11 9.91 -16.03 11.02
CA ARG A 11 9.06 -15.39 12.03
C ARG A 11 8.84 -16.28 13.27
N LYS A 12 8.47 -15.65 14.39
CA LYS A 12 8.27 -16.34 15.67
C LYS A 12 6.82 -16.74 15.95
N THR A 13 5.84 -16.20 15.19
CA THR A 13 4.41 -16.38 15.46
C THR A 13 3.63 -16.72 14.19
N ILE A 14 2.52 -17.43 14.33
CA ILE A 14 1.56 -17.63 13.24
C ILE A 14 0.75 -16.33 13.09
N GLY A 15 0.60 -15.85 11.86
CA GLY A 15 -0.23 -14.70 11.52
C GLY A 15 -1.24 -15.05 10.44
N LEU A 16 -2.44 -14.52 10.57
CA LEU A 16 -3.53 -14.71 9.62
C LEU A 16 -3.77 -13.40 8.88
N GLU A 17 -3.89 -13.46 7.58
CA GLU A 17 -4.12 -12.30 6.71
C GLU A 17 -5.22 -12.64 5.69
N VAL A 18 -6.35 -11.95 5.77
CA VAL A 18 -7.41 -12.08 4.76
C VAL A 18 -7.06 -11.18 3.58
N ARG A 19 -7.07 -11.75 2.39
CA ARG A 19 -6.80 -11.08 1.10
C ARG A 19 -7.98 -11.22 0.17
N ALA A 20 -7.94 -10.51 -0.95
CA ALA A 20 -8.94 -10.65 -2.00
C ALA A 20 -8.98 -12.08 -2.59
N GLU A 21 -7.80 -12.72 -2.68
CA GLU A 21 -7.64 -14.06 -3.25
C GLU A 21 -7.89 -15.18 -2.23
N GLY A 22 -8.15 -14.87 -0.96
CA GLY A 22 -8.38 -15.85 0.09
C GLY A 22 -7.63 -15.58 1.39
N LEU A 23 -7.49 -16.62 2.22
CA LEU A 23 -6.79 -16.54 3.49
C LEU A 23 -5.31 -16.91 3.33
N LEU A 24 -4.42 -16.02 3.77
CA LEU A 24 -3.00 -16.29 3.85
C LEU A 24 -2.57 -16.55 5.29
N VAL A 25 -1.96 -17.70 5.52
CA VAL A 25 -1.33 -18.07 6.80
C VAL A 25 0.18 -17.86 6.69
N ARG A 26 0.71 -16.97 7.49
CA ARG A 26 2.16 -16.77 7.63
C ARG A 26 2.62 -17.54 8.86
N ALA A 27 3.41 -18.58 8.68
CA ALA A 27 3.84 -19.47 9.75
C ALA A 27 5.37 -19.45 9.94
N PRO A 28 5.87 -19.69 11.17
CA PRO A 28 7.27 -20.04 11.40
C PRO A 28 7.68 -21.31 10.66
N MET A 29 8.97 -21.47 10.36
CA MET A 29 9.48 -22.70 9.73
C MET A 29 9.19 -23.95 10.57
N TRP A 30 9.22 -23.82 11.89
CA TRP A 30 9.00 -24.92 12.86
C TRP A 30 7.51 -25.23 13.13
N ALA A 31 6.56 -24.37 12.73
CA ALA A 31 5.16 -24.58 13.04
C ALA A 31 4.60 -25.83 12.34
N THR A 32 3.98 -26.71 13.11
CA THR A 32 3.33 -27.91 12.59
C THR A 32 1.97 -27.57 11.96
N ASP A 33 1.46 -28.45 11.09
CA ASP A 33 0.15 -28.26 10.51
C ASP A 33 -0.96 -28.31 11.57
N ALA A 34 -0.77 -29.11 12.62
CA ALA A 34 -1.71 -29.14 13.76
C ALA A 34 -1.77 -27.78 14.49
N GLN A 35 -0.64 -27.09 14.65
CA GLN A 35 -0.60 -25.75 15.27
C GLN A 35 -1.24 -24.70 14.36
N ILE A 36 -1.08 -24.82 13.05
CA ILE A 36 -1.73 -23.95 12.07
C ILE A 36 -3.25 -24.17 12.12
N GLN A 37 -3.70 -25.41 12.13
CA GLN A 37 -5.13 -25.76 12.24
C GLN A 37 -5.73 -25.24 13.54
N ALA A 38 -5.05 -25.38 14.68
CA ALA A 38 -5.50 -24.85 15.96
C ALA A 38 -5.65 -23.31 15.91
N ALA A 39 -4.69 -22.59 15.29
CA ALA A 39 -4.79 -21.15 15.12
C ALA A 39 -5.96 -20.73 14.23
N LEU A 40 -6.22 -21.47 13.15
CA LEU A 40 -7.37 -21.23 12.26
C LEU A 40 -8.70 -21.42 13.00
N LEU A 41 -8.83 -22.49 13.79
CA LEU A 41 -10.02 -22.75 14.60
C LEU A 41 -10.23 -21.68 15.68
N GLN A 42 -9.18 -21.30 16.38
CA GLN A 42 -9.23 -20.26 17.41
C GLN A 42 -9.71 -18.91 16.85
N HIS A 43 -9.33 -18.58 15.62
CA HIS A 43 -9.66 -17.32 14.97
C HIS A 43 -10.78 -17.42 13.92
N GLN A 44 -11.55 -18.51 13.91
CA GLN A 44 -12.55 -18.79 12.88
C GLN A 44 -13.58 -17.67 12.71
N ARG A 45 -14.11 -17.10 13.80
CA ARG A 45 -15.06 -15.98 13.73
C ARG A 45 -14.44 -14.74 13.10
N TRP A 46 -13.21 -14.42 13.51
CA TRP A 46 -12.47 -13.31 12.94
C TRP A 46 -12.25 -13.49 11.43
N ILE A 47 -11.82 -14.69 11.01
CA ILE A 47 -11.62 -15.03 9.59
C ILE A 47 -12.91 -14.83 8.81
N GLN A 48 -14.03 -15.41 9.26
CA GLN A 48 -15.32 -15.33 8.58
C GLN A 48 -15.80 -13.88 8.44
N THR A 49 -15.72 -13.09 9.50
CA THR A 49 -16.13 -11.68 9.47
C THR A 49 -15.29 -10.88 8.48
N HIS A 50 -13.96 -11.09 8.46
CA HIS A 50 -13.08 -10.34 7.56
C HIS A 50 -13.18 -10.83 6.12
N GLN A 51 -13.42 -12.12 5.87
CA GLN A 51 -13.69 -12.64 4.54
C GLN A 51 -15.02 -12.11 3.98
N ALA A 52 -16.07 -12.09 4.79
CA ALA A 52 -17.36 -11.52 4.38
C ALA A 52 -17.24 -10.02 4.05
N ALA A 53 -16.56 -9.26 4.90
CA ALA A 53 -16.30 -7.84 4.65
C ALA A 53 -15.44 -7.60 3.39
N ALA A 54 -14.41 -8.42 3.16
CA ALA A 54 -13.58 -8.35 1.97
C ALA A 54 -14.38 -8.71 0.69
N ALA A 55 -15.22 -9.74 0.74
CA ALA A 55 -16.07 -10.14 -0.38
C ALA A 55 -17.11 -9.07 -0.72
N GLU A 56 -17.77 -8.47 0.28
CA GLU A 56 -18.74 -7.39 0.06
C GLU A 56 -18.06 -6.15 -0.53
N LYS A 57 -16.89 -5.79 -0.02
CA LYS A 57 -16.09 -4.71 -0.56
C LYS A 57 -15.70 -4.99 -2.02
N GLN A 58 -15.25 -6.20 -2.33
CA GLN A 58 -14.90 -6.60 -3.69
C GLN A 58 -16.11 -6.57 -4.63
N LYS A 59 -17.28 -7.03 -4.16
CA LYS A 59 -18.54 -6.96 -4.92
C LYS A 59 -18.94 -5.52 -5.23
N THR A 60 -18.88 -4.64 -4.23
CA THR A 60 -19.16 -3.20 -4.41
C THR A 60 -18.20 -2.56 -5.40
N LEU A 61 -16.91 -2.93 -5.36
CA LEU A 61 -15.89 -2.42 -6.26
C LEU A 61 -16.05 -2.94 -7.69
N ALA A 62 -16.42 -4.22 -7.85
CA ALA A 62 -16.68 -4.82 -9.16
C ALA A 62 -17.90 -4.16 -9.88
N GLN A 63 -18.79 -3.51 -9.13
CA GLN A 63 -19.93 -2.75 -9.66
C GLN A 63 -19.55 -1.34 -10.11
N LEU A 64 -18.39 -0.82 -9.71
CA LEU A 64 -17.94 0.51 -10.14
C LEU A 64 -17.34 0.41 -11.55
N PRO A 65 -17.79 1.24 -12.49
CA PRO A 65 -17.22 1.24 -13.82
C PRO A 65 -15.72 1.58 -13.78
N PRO A 66 -14.92 1.06 -14.71
CA PRO A 66 -13.54 1.48 -14.86
C PRO A 66 -13.46 2.99 -15.10
N LEU A 67 -12.34 3.59 -14.75
CA LEU A 67 -12.11 5.01 -14.99
C LEU A 67 -11.96 5.27 -16.50
N SER A 68 -12.71 6.20 -17.00
CA SER A 68 -12.58 6.66 -18.38
C SER A 68 -11.21 7.32 -18.61
N GLY A 69 -10.77 7.36 -19.85
CA GLY A 69 -9.54 8.08 -20.22
C GLY A 69 -9.58 9.58 -19.87
N GLN A 70 -10.76 10.19 -19.84
CA GLN A 70 -10.95 11.59 -19.42
C GLN A 70 -10.75 11.75 -17.91
N GLU A 71 -11.32 10.85 -17.09
CA GLU A 71 -11.12 10.86 -15.64
C GLU A 71 -9.66 10.62 -15.27
N LEU A 72 -8.98 9.70 -15.95
CA LEU A 72 -7.55 9.44 -15.73
C LEU A 72 -6.71 10.67 -16.09
N ARG A 73 -6.98 11.35 -17.17
CA ARG A 73 -6.31 12.62 -17.52
C ARG A 73 -6.54 13.68 -16.45
N ALA A 74 -7.78 13.89 -16.03
CA ALA A 74 -8.09 14.86 -14.97
C ALA A 74 -7.39 14.54 -13.64
N LEU A 75 -7.25 13.26 -13.29
CA LEU A 75 -6.45 12.85 -12.12
C LEU A 75 -4.95 13.13 -12.32
N ALA A 76 -4.42 12.90 -13.51
CA ALA A 76 -3.02 13.19 -13.83
C ALA A 76 -2.73 14.69 -13.76
N ASP A 77 -3.59 15.53 -14.31
CA ASP A 77 -3.46 16.99 -14.27
C ASP A 77 -3.49 17.52 -12.83
N ARG A 78 -4.41 17.02 -12.00
CA ARG A 78 -4.45 17.32 -10.57
C ARG A 78 -3.18 16.86 -9.85
N ALA A 79 -2.69 15.67 -10.16
CA ALA A 79 -1.47 15.14 -9.57
C ALA A 79 -0.24 15.96 -9.95
N LEU A 80 -0.17 16.46 -11.18
CA LEU A 80 0.87 17.38 -11.64
C LEU A 80 0.86 18.72 -10.91
N ALA A 81 -0.30 19.20 -10.50
CA ALA A 81 -0.43 20.42 -9.70
C ALA A 81 -0.04 20.19 -8.23
N VAL A 82 -0.56 19.12 -7.62
CA VAL A 82 -0.49 18.91 -6.17
C VAL A 82 0.82 18.24 -5.72
N ILE A 83 1.24 17.17 -6.40
CA ILE A 83 2.35 16.33 -5.91
C ILE A 83 3.70 17.09 -5.87
N PRO A 84 4.07 17.92 -6.86
CA PRO A 84 5.32 18.68 -6.78
C PRO A 84 5.40 19.63 -5.59
N GLU A 85 4.29 20.29 -5.23
CA GLU A 85 4.24 21.18 -4.05
C GLU A 85 4.43 20.38 -2.75
N ARG A 86 3.76 19.22 -2.63
CA ARG A 86 3.93 18.34 -1.47
C ARG A 86 5.34 17.77 -1.39
N ALA A 87 5.92 17.39 -2.53
CA ALA A 87 7.29 16.90 -2.60
C ALA A 87 8.30 17.96 -2.21
N ALA A 88 8.16 19.20 -2.67
CA ALA A 88 9.02 20.30 -2.29
C ALA A 88 8.97 20.57 -0.77
N TYR A 89 7.75 20.63 -0.21
CA TYR A 89 7.55 20.83 1.22
C TYR A 89 8.22 19.75 2.09
N TYR A 90 8.06 18.48 1.74
CA TYR A 90 8.65 17.39 2.51
C TYR A 90 10.14 17.19 2.22
N ALA A 91 10.62 17.53 1.01
CA ALA A 91 12.04 17.51 0.68
C ALA A 91 12.84 18.52 1.53
N GLU A 92 12.29 19.73 1.74
CA GLU A 92 12.85 20.72 2.65
C GLU A 92 12.93 20.17 4.08
N LYS A 93 11.86 19.61 4.62
CA LYS A 93 11.83 19.00 5.96
C LYS A 93 12.79 17.84 6.14
N LEU A 94 13.01 17.07 5.08
CA LEU A 94 13.94 15.95 5.07
C LEU A 94 15.38 16.41 4.82
N GLY A 95 15.61 17.62 4.25
CA GLY A 95 16.92 18.10 3.82
C GLY A 95 17.46 17.26 2.67
N VAL A 96 16.62 16.95 1.66
CA VAL A 96 16.98 16.17 0.47
C VAL A 96 16.62 16.92 -0.81
N SER A 97 17.33 16.62 -1.90
CA SER A 97 17.02 17.12 -3.23
C SER A 97 16.68 15.94 -4.14
N TYR A 98 15.65 16.08 -4.93
CA TYR A 98 15.21 15.09 -5.91
C TYR A 98 15.42 15.62 -7.35
N GLY A 99 15.42 14.69 -8.30
CA GLY A 99 15.49 15.03 -9.72
C GLY A 99 14.12 15.46 -10.27
N ARG A 100 13.66 14.79 -11.31
CA ARG A 100 12.32 15.06 -11.87
C ARG A 100 11.23 14.27 -11.18
N ILE A 101 10.02 14.83 -11.14
CA ILE A 101 8.79 14.11 -10.80
C ILE A 101 8.09 13.71 -12.11
N THR A 102 7.60 12.48 -12.15
CA THR A 102 6.78 11.98 -13.26
C THR A 102 5.47 11.40 -12.68
N ILE A 103 4.35 11.83 -13.21
CA ILE A 103 3.06 11.23 -12.89
C ILE A 103 2.82 10.05 -13.82
N ARG A 104 2.42 8.93 -13.26
CA ARG A 104 2.20 7.67 -13.97
C ARG A 104 0.79 7.16 -13.72
N ASN A 105 0.33 6.32 -14.63
CA ASN A 105 -0.84 5.48 -14.47
C ASN A 105 -0.35 4.03 -14.37
N GLN A 106 -0.16 3.53 -13.13
CA GLN A 106 0.46 2.23 -12.87
C GLN A 106 -0.49 1.32 -12.08
N HIS A 107 -0.50 0.03 -12.42
CA HIS A 107 -1.37 -0.97 -11.78
C HIS A 107 -0.78 -1.61 -10.52
N SER A 108 0.52 -1.41 -10.23
CA SER A 108 1.22 -2.20 -9.20
C SER A 108 1.89 -1.40 -8.08
N ARG A 109 1.99 -0.06 -8.20
CA ARG A 109 2.68 0.75 -7.19
C ARG A 109 2.14 2.18 -7.11
N TRP A 110 2.26 2.78 -5.95
CA TRP A 110 1.81 4.15 -5.66
C TRP A 110 2.87 5.18 -5.97
N GLY A 111 4.14 4.84 -5.78
CA GLY A 111 5.28 5.65 -6.08
C GLY A 111 6.51 4.79 -6.36
N SER A 112 7.60 5.45 -6.76
CA SER A 112 8.94 4.88 -6.81
C SER A 112 10.00 5.97 -6.85
N CYS A 113 11.14 5.73 -6.21
CA CYS A 113 12.35 6.52 -6.33
C CYS A 113 13.42 5.72 -7.06
N SER A 114 14.02 6.31 -8.08
CA SER A 114 15.14 5.69 -8.80
C SER A 114 16.48 5.99 -8.12
N GLY A 115 17.52 5.17 -8.39
CA GLY A 115 18.89 5.44 -7.91
C GLY A 115 19.49 6.77 -8.38
N LYS A 116 18.87 7.44 -9.38
CA LYS A 116 19.23 8.78 -9.85
C LYS A 116 18.40 9.88 -9.16
N GLY A 117 17.61 9.56 -8.14
CA GLY A 117 16.77 10.50 -7.42
C GLY A 117 15.53 10.98 -8.17
N ASN A 118 15.12 10.34 -9.27
CA ASN A 118 13.86 10.67 -9.93
C ASN A 118 12.70 9.97 -9.24
N LEU A 119 11.61 10.71 -9.03
CA LEU A 119 10.40 10.26 -8.36
C LEU A 119 9.28 9.99 -9.38
N ASN A 120 8.56 8.91 -9.19
CA ASN A 120 7.34 8.65 -9.95
C ASN A 120 6.19 8.48 -8.96
N PHE A 121 5.01 9.00 -9.30
CA PHE A 121 3.81 8.88 -8.49
C PHE A 121 2.62 8.48 -9.34
N ASN A 122 1.74 7.67 -8.76
CA ASN A 122 0.51 7.24 -9.40
C ASN A 122 -0.55 8.36 -9.31
N CYS A 123 -1.19 8.70 -10.44
CA CYS A 123 -2.25 9.70 -10.47
C CYS A 123 -3.46 9.33 -9.58
N LEU A 124 -3.69 8.04 -9.31
CA LEU A 124 -4.74 7.57 -8.40
C LEU A 124 -4.57 8.03 -6.96
N LEU A 125 -3.40 8.52 -6.56
CA LEU A 125 -3.21 9.16 -5.25
C LEU A 125 -4.15 10.36 -5.05
N MET A 126 -4.63 10.96 -6.13
CA MET A 126 -5.65 12.02 -6.06
C MET A 126 -7.04 11.55 -5.58
N ARG A 127 -7.26 10.25 -5.49
CA ARG A 127 -8.47 9.64 -4.93
C ARG A 127 -8.28 9.15 -3.49
N ALA A 128 -7.06 9.19 -2.98
CA ALA A 128 -6.76 8.90 -1.59
C ALA A 128 -6.95 10.16 -0.71
N PRO A 129 -7.14 9.99 0.61
CA PRO A 129 -7.06 11.12 1.54
C PRO A 129 -5.72 11.87 1.39
N PRO A 130 -5.69 13.19 1.57
CA PRO A 130 -4.47 13.99 1.40
C PRO A 130 -3.29 13.49 2.25
N GLU A 131 -3.53 13.08 3.49
CA GLU A 131 -2.50 12.53 4.37
C GLU A 131 -1.93 11.20 3.87
N VAL A 132 -2.71 10.42 3.13
CA VAL A 132 -2.25 9.17 2.50
C VAL A 132 -1.33 9.48 1.32
N LEU A 133 -1.68 10.47 0.51
CA LEU A 133 -0.80 10.98 -0.55
C LEU A 133 0.52 11.47 0.06
N ASP A 134 0.46 12.29 1.10
CA ASP A 134 1.65 12.80 1.78
C ASP A 134 2.55 11.68 2.31
N SER A 135 1.95 10.63 2.87
CA SER A 135 2.72 9.47 3.36
C SER A 135 3.50 8.77 2.26
N VAL A 136 2.94 8.70 1.04
CA VAL A 136 3.64 8.14 -0.13
C VAL A 136 4.75 9.08 -0.61
N VAL A 137 4.48 10.39 -0.63
CA VAL A 137 5.50 11.39 -1.01
C VAL A 137 6.70 11.32 -0.07
N VAL A 138 6.46 11.29 1.25
CA VAL A 138 7.53 11.15 2.26
C VAL A 138 8.28 9.84 2.08
N HIS A 139 7.58 8.72 1.84
CA HIS A 139 8.19 7.41 1.59
C HIS A 139 9.18 7.46 0.43
N GLU A 140 8.77 8.00 -0.72
CA GLU A 140 9.63 8.07 -1.90
C GLU A 140 10.81 9.04 -1.71
N LEU A 141 10.61 10.14 -0.99
CA LEU A 141 11.70 11.06 -0.65
C LEU A 141 12.72 10.44 0.32
N CYS A 142 12.28 9.60 1.27
CA CYS A 142 13.19 8.91 2.19
C CYS A 142 14.12 7.92 1.45
N HIS A 143 13.71 7.39 0.29
CA HIS A 143 14.58 6.57 -0.55
C HIS A 143 15.79 7.31 -1.10
N LEU A 144 15.79 8.65 -1.15
CA LEU A 144 16.98 9.44 -1.50
C LEU A 144 18.12 9.28 -0.47
N ARG A 145 17.81 8.87 0.76
CA ARG A 145 18.79 8.62 1.82
C ARG A 145 18.99 7.14 2.08
N GLN A 146 17.92 6.35 2.04
CA GLN A 146 17.90 4.93 2.38
C GLN A 146 17.13 4.15 1.31
N MET A 147 17.83 3.50 0.40
CA MET A 147 17.22 2.75 -0.71
C MET A 147 16.47 1.49 -0.26
N ASN A 148 16.79 0.94 0.91
CA ASN A 148 16.14 -0.23 1.48
C ASN A 148 15.19 0.18 2.61
N HIS A 149 14.18 -0.65 2.87
CA HIS A 149 13.20 -0.44 3.95
C HIS A 149 13.72 -0.95 5.30
N SER A 150 14.91 -0.48 5.71
CA SER A 150 15.53 -0.80 7.00
C SER A 150 14.88 -0.03 8.16
N GLU A 151 15.27 -0.32 9.39
CA GLU A 151 14.86 0.46 10.56
C GLU A 151 15.24 1.94 10.42
N ARG A 152 16.40 2.24 9.84
CA ARG A 152 16.84 3.62 9.55
C ARG A 152 15.93 4.33 8.56
N PHE A 153 15.44 3.62 7.55
CA PHE A 153 14.45 4.17 6.61
C PHE A 153 13.18 4.58 7.32
N TYR A 154 12.60 3.67 8.13
CA TYR A 154 11.35 3.99 8.84
C TYR A 154 11.55 5.01 9.95
N ALA A 155 12.72 5.11 10.56
CA ALA A 155 13.04 6.17 11.51
C ALA A 155 12.99 7.57 10.82
N GLU A 156 13.53 7.70 9.61
CA GLU A 156 13.44 8.94 8.81
C GLU A 156 11.99 9.26 8.42
N VAL A 157 11.23 8.26 7.95
CA VAL A 157 9.81 8.45 7.60
C VAL A 157 9.02 8.95 8.81
N LEU A 158 9.13 8.29 9.97
CA LEU A 158 8.37 8.60 11.17
C LEU A 158 8.79 9.92 11.81
N ARG A 159 10.04 10.35 11.65
CA ARG A 159 10.53 11.66 12.08
C ARG A 159 9.76 12.81 11.43
N VAL A 160 9.43 12.66 10.14
CA VAL A 160 8.78 13.71 9.35
C VAL A 160 7.27 13.49 9.24
N PHE A 161 6.84 12.24 9.28
CA PHE A 161 5.45 11.84 9.14
C PHE A 161 5.06 10.77 10.18
N PRO A 162 4.76 11.14 11.43
CA PRO A 162 4.46 10.19 12.52
C PRO A 162 3.27 9.25 12.24
N ASP A 163 2.28 9.74 11.50
CA ASP A 163 1.07 8.98 11.13
C ASP A 163 1.26 7.98 9.98
N TYR A 164 2.50 7.74 9.55
CA TYR A 164 2.82 6.90 8.40
C TYR A 164 2.11 5.53 8.42
N TRP A 165 2.16 4.82 9.55
CA TRP A 165 1.58 3.48 9.63
C TRP A 165 0.06 3.46 9.50
N ARG A 166 -0.64 4.52 9.93
CA ARG A 166 -2.08 4.68 9.72
C ARG A 166 -2.39 4.81 8.22
N CYS A 167 -1.65 5.67 7.52
CA CYS A 167 -1.80 5.89 6.08
C CYS A 167 -1.40 4.66 5.26
N HIS A 168 -0.30 4.00 5.62
CA HIS A 168 0.13 2.76 4.99
C HIS A 168 -0.92 1.64 5.13
N ARG A 169 -1.57 1.53 6.30
CA ARG A 169 -2.67 0.59 6.50
C ARG A 169 -3.85 0.93 5.59
N TRP A 170 -4.21 2.20 5.52
CA TRP A 170 -5.28 2.65 4.62
C TRP A 170 -5.02 2.27 3.16
N LEU A 171 -3.80 2.46 2.67
CA LEU A 171 -3.40 2.04 1.31
C LEU A 171 -3.49 0.52 1.13
N LYS A 172 -3.09 -0.25 2.12
CA LYS A 172 -3.20 -1.71 2.09
C LYS A 172 -4.66 -2.16 2.00
N GLU A 173 -5.55 -1.49 2.70
CA GLU A 173 -6.98 -1.82 2.76
C GLU A 173 -7.77 -1.31 1.56
N ASN A 174 -7.41 -0.17 0.98
CA ASN A 174 -8.20 0.53 -0.03
C ASN A 174 -7.52 0.60 -1.40
N GLY A 175 -6.21 0.48 -1.43
CA GLY A 175 -5.41 0.72 -2.63
C GLY A 175 -5.68 -0.24 -3.77
N GLY A 176 -5.87 -1.52 -3.48
CA GLY A 176 -6.23 -2.52 -4.50
C GLY A 176 -7.52 -2.14 -5.24
N ALA A 177 -8.48 -1.68 -4.51
CA ALA A 177 -9.75 -1.18 -5.01
C ALA A 177 -9.63 -0.01 -6.00
N LEU A 178 -8.77 0.95 -5.66
CA LEU A 178 -8.50 2.08 -6.52
C LEU A 178 -7.79 1.65 -7.81
N MET A 179 -6.84 0.72 -7.70
CA MET A 179 -6.07 0.23 -8.85
C MET A 179 -6.90 -0.64 -9.80
N GLN A 180 -7.83 -1.45 -9.30
CA GLN A 180 -8.74 -2.25 -10.14
C GLN A 180 -9.57 -1.39 -11.10
N ARG A 181 -9.90 -0.15 -10.74
CA ARG A 181 -10.65 0.76 -11.62
C ARG A 181 -9.85 1.29 -12.82
N MET A 182 -8.58 0.95 -12.94
CA MET A 182 -7.76 1.28 -14.12
C MET A 182 -7.80 0.21 -15.21
N THR A 183 -8.29 -0.99 -14.88
CA THR A 183 -8.41 -2.10 -15.83
C THR A 183 -9.77 -2.05 -16.51
N GLY A 184 -9.84 -1.37 -17.62
CA GLY A 184 -10.94 -1.37 -18.60
C GLY A 184 -10.37 -1.40 -20.00
#